data_d9e476e00edeb596992bbaff825f7a12
#
_entry.id   d9e476e00edeb596992bbaff825f7a12
#
_cell.length_a   1.000
_cell.length_b   1.000
_cell.length_c   1.000
_cell.angle_alpha   90.00
_cell.angle_beta   90.00
_cell.angle_gamma   90.00
#
_symmetry.space_group_name_H-M   'P 1'
#
loop_
_entity.id
_entity.type
_entity.pdbx_description
1 polymer ?
#
loop_
_entity_poly.entity_id
_entity_poly.type
_entity_poly.pdbx_seq_one_letter_code
_entity_poly.pdbx_strand_id
1 'polypeptide(L)'
;KVKQNMEKRNVSGFFQKFFNTVGQILIAIGRVFGVIAKVIVVILAVVFISIGLIGLLATTASIFFGSTIVSLFPTFSGVTLAELIGSTFDLGSTLWIVIPLFFVLAIPLLALVFLGLRMVFRFKMRDTVVFVSVATIWIIAVTLLAFVLFFQARSFTIRETVRDKTELILESAQTSTIRLVANANILEGVDIPQKFFNLDDYSIANNNGKPMIMGKPSFFIGKSTSDSFELLILKRSRGATSQLARRSANGLSLLFELQDNSLVVDPFFTLSQGDKWRAQDVEVTLLLPEGKRVYIDRSMEPILSANQTCCMSWPDELVGRIWEMRGNKLVEIR
;
A
#
# COMPACT_ATOMS: atom_id res chain seq x y z
N LYS A 1 -39.44 37.71 79.29
CA LYS A 1 -38.92 38.41 78.08
C LYS A 1 -37.42 38.31 77.89
N VAL A 2 -36.60 38.25 78.95
CA VAL A 2 -35.12 38.16 78.87
C VAL A 2 -34.63 36.82 78.39
N LYS A 3 -35.21 35.68 78.80
CA LYS A 3 -34.83 34.32 78.34
C LYS A 3 -35.09 34.07 76.88
N GLN A 4 -36.21 34.57 76.32
CA GLN A 4 -36.54 34.39 74.88
C GLN A 4 -35.61 35.16 73.94
N ASN A 5 -35.00 36.27 74.36
CA ASN A 5 -34.05 37.01 73.57
C ASN A 5 -32.64 36.38 73.54
N MET A 6 -32.25 35.66 74.61
CA MET A 6 -30.96 34.92 74.60
C MET A 6 -31.00 33.68 73.71
N GLU A 7 -32.13 32.95 73.64
CA GLU A 7 -32.28 31.78 72.79
C GLU A 7 -32.28 32.10 71.31
N LYS A 8 -32.96 33.18 70.90
CA LYS A 8 -32.97 33.69 69.51
C LYS A 8 -31.57 34.19 69.08
N ARG A 9 -30.79 34.77 70.00
CA ARG A 9 -29.44 35.26 69.68
C ARG A 9 -28.41 34.14 69.53
N ASN A 10 -28.54 33.03 70.26
CA ASN A 10 -27.70 31.86 70.12
C ASN A 10 -28.01 31.07 68.83
N VAL A 11 -29.26 30.95 68.43
CA VAL A 11 -29.68 30.27 67.23
C VAL A 11 -29.23 31.03 65.96
N SER A 12 -29.36 32.36 65.94
CA SER A 12 -28.88 33.17 64.80
C SER A 12 -27.35 33.13 64.63
N GLY A 13 -26.60 33.14 65.74
CA GLY A 13 -25.14 33.00 65.74
C GLY A 13 -24.65 31.60 65.27
N PHE A 14 -25.38 30.55 65.59
CA PHE A 14 -25.09 29.21 65.11
C PHE A 14 -25.29 29.08 63.60
N PHE A 15 -26.42 29.57 63.06
CA PHE A 15 -26.66 29.56 61.61
C PHE A 15 -25.66 30.43 60.83
N GLN A 16 -25.30 31.57 61.34
CA GLN A 16 -24.26 32.41 60.73
C GLN A 16 -22.88 31.71 60.67
N LYS A 17 -22.46 31.05 61.77
CA LYS A 17 -21.24 30.28 61.78
C LYS A 17 -21.31 29.09 60.85
N PHE A 18 -22.44 28.38 60.82
CA PHE A 18 -22.67 27.24 59.92
C PHE A 18 -22.54 27.66 58.45
N PHE A 19 -23.26 28.72 58.02
CA PHE A 19 -23.19 29.20 56.63
C PHE A 19 -21.81 29.75 56.27
N ASN A 20 -21.12 30.39 57.18
CA ASN A 20 -19.72 30.80 56.95
C ASN A 20 -18.75 29.62 56.80
N THR A 21 -18.90 28.57 57.61
CA THR A 21 -18.06 27.37 57.51
C THR A 21 -18.34 26.63 56.20
N VAL A 22 -19.59 26.44 55.82
CA VAL A 22 -20.00 25.84 54.53
C VAL A 22 -19.48 26.68 53.36
N GLY A 23 -19.55 28.02 53.45
CA GLY A 23 -19.00 28.91 52.42
C GLY A 23 -17.47 28.79 52.30
N GLN A 24 -16.74 28.66 53.39
CA GLN A 24 -15.29 28.44 53.38
C GLN A 24 -14.91 27.10 52.81
N ILE A 25 -15.67 26.02 53.10
CA ILE A 25 -15.47 24.69 52.52
C ILE A 25 -15.71 24.74 51.01
N LEU A 26 -16.76 25.36 50.53
CA LEU A 26 -17.05 25.51 49.10
C LEU A 26 -15.95 26.28 48.36
N ILE A 27 -15.43 27.36 48.96
CA ILE A 27 -14.30 28.13 48.43
C ILE A 27 -13.00 27.26 48.37
N ALA A 28 -12.75 26.48 49.44
CA ALA A 28 -11.60 25.57 49.49
C ALA A 28 -11.71 24.48 48.42
N ILE A 29 -12.87 23.86 48.26
CA ILE A 29 -13.15 22.90 47.18
C ILE A 29 -12.92 23.56 45.83
N GLY A 30 -13.45 24.75 45.59
CA GLY A 30 -13.26 25.50 44.34
C GLY A 30 -11.78 25.78 44.02
N ARG A 31 -10.94 26.08 45.04
CA ARG A 31 -9.50 26.24 44.85
C ARG A 31 -8.81 24.94 44.47
N VAL A 32 -9.15 23.84 45.14
CA VAL A 32 -8.61 22.52 44.80
C VAL A 32 -8.95 22.11 43.38
N PHE A 33 -10.22 22.28 42.99
CA PHE A 33 -10.64 22.05 41.57
C PHE A 33 -9.87 22.97 40.61
N GLY A 34 -9.66 24.22 40.95
CA GLY A 34 -8.90 25.16 40.12
C GLY A 34 -7.43 24.75 39.94
N VAL A 35 -6.81 24.18 40.98
CA VAL A 35 -5.42 23.65 40.90
C VAL A 35 -5.39 22.39 40.05
N ILE A 36 -6.31 21.46 40.28
CA ILE A 36 -6.39 20.23 39.47
C ILE A 36 -6.61 20.58 38.00
N ALA A 37 -7.54 21.47 37.66
CA ALA A 37 -7.77 21.93 36.30
C ALA A 37 -6.50 22.51 35.64
N LYS A 38 -5.72 23.32 36.37
CA LYS A 38 -4.42 23.84 35.89
C LYS A 38 -3.43 22.72 35.59
N VAL A 39 -3.30 21.73 36.48
CA VAL A 39 -2.40 20.60 36.28
C VAL A 39 -2.81 19.81 35.03
N ILE A 40 -4.11 19.52 34.87
CA ILE A 40 -4.63 18.84 33.67
C ILE A 40 -4.30 19.61 32.40
N VAL A 41 -4.51 20.94 32.40
CA VAL A 41 -4.19 21.80 31.23
C VAL A 41 -2.70 21.74 30.89
N VAL A 42 -1.82 21.76 31.88
CA VAL A 42 -0.37 21.66 31.64
C VAL A 42 0.02 20.28 31.10
N ILE A 43 -0.55 19.19 31.63
CA ILE A 43 -0.31 17.85 31.12
C ILE A 43 -0.76 17.76 29.66
N LEU A 44 -1.97 18.21 29.33
CA LEU A 44 -2.48 18.23 27.95
C LEU A 44 -1.59 19.07 27.03
N ALA A 45 -1.09 20.20 27.49
CA ALA A 45 -0.19 21.04 26.71
C ALA A 45 1.12 20.33 26.39
N VAL A 46 1.73 19.66 27.38
CA VAL A 46 2.95 18.88 27.17
C VAL A 46 2.71 17.75 26.18
N VAL A 47 1.59 17.03 26.30
CA VAL A 47 1.20 15.96 25.36
C VAL A 47 1.05 16.51 23.93
N PHE A 48 0.38 17.63 23.75
CA PHE A 48 0.21 18.23 22.41
C PHE A 48 1.52 18.69 21.79
N ILE A 49 2.39 19.33 22.59
CA ILE A 49 3.73 19.73 22.14
C ILE A 49 4.55 18.49 21.74
N SER A 50 4.55 17.46 22.58
CA SER A 50 5.30 16.23 22.32
C SER A 50 4.82 15.53 21.04
N ILE A 51 3.51 15.31 20.87
CA ILE A 51 2.92 14.70 19.68
C ILE A 51 3.25 15.54 18.45
N GLY A 52 3.08 16.85 18.51
CA GLY A 52 3.35 17.75 17.41
C GLY A 52 4.82 17.75 16.99
N LEU A 53 5.76 17.84 17.92
CA LEU A 53 7.20 17.82 17.64
C LEU A 53 7.67 16.47 17.12
N ILE A 54 7.27 15.37 17.76
CA ILE A 54 7.64 14.02 17.32
C ILE A 54 7.06 13.75 15.94
N GLY A 55 5.81 14.13 15.70
CA GLY A 55 5.15 14.00 14.40
C GLY A 55 5.86 14.80 13.30
N LEU A 56 6.26 16.06 13.58
CA LEU A 56 7.01 16.90 12.65
C LEU A 56 8.39 16.30 12.33
N LEU A 57 9.11 15.85 13.35
CA LEU A 57 10.40 15.20 13.17
C LEU A 57 10.26 13.92 12.35
N ALA A 58 9.27 13.08 12.67
CA ALA A 58 9.01 11.84 11.95
C ALA A 58 8.63 12.12 10.48
N THR A 59 7.74 13.09 10.21
CA THR A 59 7.33 13.46 8.86
C THR A 59 8.50 14.01 8.04
N THR A 60 9.27 14.93 8.62
CA THR A 60 10.45 15.52 7.96
C THR A 60 11.49 14.45 7.69
N ALA A 61 11.77 13.62 8.67
CA ALA A 61 12.73 12.55 8.57
C ALA A 61 12.32 11.50 7.51
N SER A 62 11.04 11.11 7.45
CA SER A 62 10.53 10.18 6.41
C SER A 62 10.68 10.74 4.99
N ILE A 63 10.58 12.05 4.82
CA ILE A 63 10.70 12.69 3.50
C ILE A 63 12.17 12.82 3.08
N PHE A 64 13.06 13.25 3.99
CA PHE A 64 14.46 13.53 3.65
C PHE A 64 15.40 12.34 3.84
N PHE A 65 15.12 11.45 4.77
CA PHE A 65 16.01 10.34 5.15
C PHE A 65 15.33 8.96 4.97
N GLY A 66 14.27 8.89 4.23
CA GLY A 66 13.35 7.79 4.04
C GLY A 66 13.86 6.37 4.30
N SER A 67 15.03 5.98 3.76
CA SER A 67 15.57 4.63 3.93
C SER A 67 16.13 4.35 5.34
N THR A 68 16.74 5.34 5.98
CA THR A 68 17.48 5.14 7.24
C THR A 68 16.55 5.07 8.45
N ILE A 69 15.38 5.73 8.41
CA ILE A 69 14.44 5.77 9.54
C ILE A 69 13.44 4.63 9.49
N VAL A 70 13.10 4.18 8.28
CA VAL A 70 12.23 3.01 8.10
C VAL A 70 12.86 1.74 8.67
N SER A 71 14.19 1.62 8.67
CA SER A 71 14.89 0.51 9.32
C SER A 71 14.76 0.46 10.85
N LEU A 72 14.36 1.57 11.49
CA LEU A 72 14.08 1.63 12.92
C LEU A 72 12.67 1.10 13.29
N PHE A 73 11.78 0.96 12.30
CA PHE A 73 10.45 0.40 12.48
C PHE A 73 10.36 -0.95 11.77
N PRO A 74 10.43 -2.07 12.50
CA PRO A 74 10.50 -3.43 11.92
C PRO A 74 9.27 -3.84 11.10
N THR A 75 8.19 -3.04 11.08
CA THR A 75 6.97 -3.29 10.30
C THR A 75 7.01 -2.69 8.89
N PHE A 76 8.00 -1.87 8.56
CA PHE A 76 8.16 -1.28 7.23
C PHE A 76 9.51 -1.71 6.65
N SER A 77 9.56 -2.91 6.11
CA SER A 77 10.78 -3.50 5.54
C SER A 77 11.25 -2.77 4.28
N GLY A 78 12.28 -1.93 4.42
CA GLY A 78 13.26 -1.68 3.37
C GLY A 78 12.93 -0.74 2.20
N VAL A 79 11.70 -0.28 1.98
CA VAL A 79 11.35 0.66 0.89
C VAL A 79 10.87 1.99 1.47
N THR A 80 11.37 3.08 0.97
CA THR A 80 11.01 4.41 1.44
C THR A 80 9.68 4.87 0.85
N LEU A 81 8.98 5.78 1.55
CA LEU A 81 7.79 6.43 0.99
C LEU A 81 8.11 7.13 -0.35
N ALA A 82 9.32 7.69 -0.48
CA ALA A 82 9.79 8.32 -1.71
C ALA A 82 9.97 7.30 -2.85
N GLU A 83 10.49 6.10 -2.56
CA GLU A 83 10.61 5.01 -3.53
C GLU A 83 9.25 4.46 -3.96
N LEU A 84 8.32 4.29 -3.01
CA LEU A 84 6.93 3.93 -3.32
C LEU A 84 6.26 4.96 -4.22
N ILE A 85 6.35 6.22 -3.85
CA ILE A 85 5.83 7.32 -4.68
C ILE A 85 6.57 7.32 -6.01
N GLY A 86 7.90 7.19 -6.02
CA GLY A 86 8.71 7.15 -7.22
C GLY A 86 8.44 5.95 -8.14
N SER A 87 8.06 4.80 -7.62
CA SER A 87 7.68 3.61 -8.42
C SER A 87 6.29 3.71 -9.05
N THR A 88 5.40 4.49 -8.44
CA THR A 88 4.00 4.65 -8.89
C THR A 88 3.80 5.93 -9.70
N PHE A 89 4.53 7.00 -9.36
CA PHE A 89 4.36 8.32 -9.95
C PHE A 89 5.58 8.75 -10.78
N ASP A 90 5.38 9.56 -11.80
CA ASP A 90 6.50 10.08 -12.59
C ASP A 90 7.42 10.98 -11.75
N LEU A 91 8.75 10.87 -11.94
CA LEU A 91 9.74 11.64 -11.17
C LEU A 91 9.50 13.15 -11.19
N GLY A 92 9.00 13.69 -12.31
CA GLY A 92 8.59 15.09 -12.41
C GLY A 92 7.38 15.43 -11.53
N SER A 93 6.51 14.47 -11.24
CA SER A 93 5.33 14.64 -10.39
C SER A 93 5.61 14.33 -8.91
N THR A 94 6.71 13.65 -8.58
CA THR A 94 7.01 13.23 -7.20
C THR A 94 7.14 14.43 -6.26
N LEU A 95 7.87 15.46 -6.65
CA LEU A 95 7.99 16.70 -5.86
C LEU A 95 6.64 17.42 -5.69
N TRP A 96 5.82 17.44 -6.75
CA TRP A 96 4.48 18.04 -6.71
C TRP A 96 3.50 17.31 -5.79
N ILE A 97 3.78 16.05 -5.46
CA ILE A 97 3.01 15.27 -4.49
C ILE A 97 3.59 15.44 -3.09
N VAL A 98 4.92 15.31 -2.96
CA VAL A 98 5.61 15.33 -1.67
C VAL A 98 5.44 16.67 -0.97
N ILE A 99 5.56 17.79 -1.70
CA ILE A 99 5.46 19.14 -1.12
C ILE A 99 4.06 19.38 -0.49
N PRO A 100 2.95 19.28 -1.23
CA PRO A 100 1.64 19.49 -0.62
C PRO A 100 1.30 18.45 0.45
N LEU A 101 1.74 17.19 0.30
CA LEU A 101 1.58 16.16 1.32
C LEU A 101 2.29 16.54 2.63
N PHE A 102 3.51 17.07 2.52
CA PHE A 102 4.23 17.60 3.68
C PHE A 102 3.42 18.68 4.40
N PHE A 103 2.93 19.68 3.67
CA PHE A 103 2.15 20.77 4.27
C PHE A 103 0.81 20.28 4.86
N VAL A 104 0.15 19.34 4.22
CA VAL A 104 -1.10 18.74 4.74
C VAL A 104 -0.88 18.05 6.09
N LEU A 105 0.28 17.41 6.28
CA LEU A 105 0.65 16.75 7.54
C LEU A 105 1.28 17.71 8.55
N ALA A 106 2.17 18.60 8.11
CA ALA A 106 2.94 19.48 8.99
C ALA A 106 2.07 20.58 9.61
N ILE A 107 1.12 21.15 8.86
CA ILE A 107 0.28 22.26 9.38
C ILE A 107 -0.55 21.84 10.61
N PRO A 108 -1.28 20.71 10.63
CA PRO A 108 -1.99 20.25 11.83
C PRO A 108 -1.04 19.97 13.00
N LEU A 109 0.15 19.40 12.73
CA LEU A 109 1.15 19.13 13.76
C LEU A 109 1.71 20.42 14.37
N LEU A 110 1.99 21.44 13.54
CA LEU A 110 2.37 22.78 13.99
C LEU A 110 1.24 23.43 14.79
N ALA A 111 0.00 23.25 14.37
CA ALA A 111 -1.16 23.76 15.11
C ALA A 111 -1.28 23.12 16.50
N LEU A 112 -0.99 21.82 16.64
CA LEU A 112 -0.92 21.12 17.93
C LEU A 112 0.18 21.71 18.83
N VAL A 113 1.39 21.90 18.29
CA VAL A 113 2.49 22.54 19.03
C VAL A 113 2.09 23.94 19.48
N PHE A 114 1.52 24.75 18.57
CA PHE A 114 1.06 26.09 18.89
C PHE A 114 -0.02 26.09 19.98
N LEU A 115 -0.99 25.18 19.88
CA LEU A 115 -2.05 25.04 20.89
C LEU A 115 -1.47 24.68 22.26
N GLY A 116 -0.53 23.72 22.30
CA GLY A 116 0.15 23.35 23.55
C GLY A 116 0.95 24.50 24.15
N LEU A 117 1.73 25.22 23.34
CA LEU A 117 2.49 26.39 23.79
C LEU A 117 1.55 27.49 24.34
N ARG A 118 0.43 27.72 23.68
CA ARG A 118 -0.58 28.68 24.11
C ARG A 118 -1.18 28.31 25.47
N MET A 119 -1.45 27.03 25.71
CA MET A 119 -1.99 26.56 26.99
C MET A 119 -1.01 26.84 28.16
N VAL A 120 0.31 26.71 27.90
CA VAL A 120 1.36 26.97 28.91
C VAL A 120 1.60 28.47 29.10
N PHE A 121 1.85 29.20 28.00
CA PHE A 121 2.34 30.58 28.05
C PHE A 121 1.25 31.65 28.00
N ARG A 122 -0.03 31.26 27.79
CA ARG A 122 -1.20 32.16 27.76
C ARG A 122 -1.04 33.37 26.84
N PHE A 123 -0.46 33.20 25.66
CA PHE A 123 -0.29 34.28 24.69
C PHE A 123 -1.64 34.94 24.34
N LYS A 124 -1.71 36.29 24.45
CA LYS A 124 -2.84 37.05 23.93
C LYS A 124 -2.58 37.40 22.47
N MET A 125 -3.08 36.59 21.55
CA MET A 125 -3.03 36.85 20.11
C MET A 125 -4.48 36.99 19.56
N ARG A 126 -4.59 37.59 18.39
CA ARG A 126 -5.88 37.60 17.63
C ARG A 126 -6.15 36.20 17.08
N ASP A 127 -6.76 35.37 17.90
CA ASP A 127 -6.99 33.94 17.65
C ASP A 127 -7.68 33.69 16.31
N THR A 128 -8.68 34.49 15.98
CA THR A 128 -9.43 34.33 14.75
C THR A 128 -8.55 34.51 13.51
N VAL A 129 -7.65 35.51 13.52
CA VAL A 129 -6.77 35.78 12.37
C VAL A 129 -5.78 34.62 12.17
N VAL A 130 -5.13 34.16 13.24
CA VAL A 130 -4.17 33.04 13.18
C VAL A 130 -4.88 31.77 12.71
N PHE A 131 -6.02 31.45 13.32
CA PHE A 131 -6.78 30.24 12.96
C PHE A 131 -7.24 30.27 11.50
N VAL A 132 -7.81 31.39 11.05
CA VAL A 132 -8.27 31.56 9.67
C VAL A 132 -7.10 31.45 8.70
N SER A 133 -5.96 32.09 8.98
CA SER A 133 -4.77 32.03 8.11
C SER A 133 -4.23 30.61 7.99
N VAL A 134 -4.04 29.90 9.12
CA VAL A 134 -3.58 28.51 9.14
C VAL A 134 -4.55 27.58 8.42
N ALA A 135 -5.86 27.73 8.68
CA ALA A 135 -6.88 26.95 8.00
C ALA A 135 -6.89 27.21 6.48
N THR A 136 -6.74 28.47 6.06
CA THR A 136 -6.68 28.82 4.64
C THR A 136 -5.49 28.18 3.95
N ILE A 137 -4.29 28.26 4.54
CA ILE A 137 -3.07 27.63 3.99
C ILE A 137 -3.25 26.12 3.91
N TRP A 138 -3.83 25.51 4.95
CA TRP A 138 -4.09 24.07 4.97
C TRP A 138 -5.08 23.63 3.88
N ILE A 139 -6.19 24.39 3.70
CA ILE A 139 -7.16 24.13 2.63
C ILE A 139 -6.49 24.23 1.25
N ILE A 140 -5.62 25.22 1.04
CA ILE A 140 -4.86 25.36 -0.21
C ILE A 140 -3.96 24.13 -0.41
N ALA A 141 -3.23 23.67 0.61
CA ALA A 141 -2.38 22.48 0.53
C ALA A 141 -3.18 21.21 0.21
N VAL A 142 -4.33 21.01 0.86
CA VAL A 142 -5.26 19.90 0.58
C VAL A 142 -5.79 19.95 -0.85
N THR A 143 -6.18 21.14 -1.30
CA THR A 143 -6.71 21.34 -2.66
C THR A 143 -5.64 21.05 -3.72
N LEU A 144 -4.41 21.51 -3.51
CA LEU A 144 -3.28 21.21 -4.39
C LEU A 144 -2.98 19.70 -4.43
N LEU A 145 -2.95 19.05 -3.26
CA LEU A 145 -2.75 17.61 -3.19
C LEU A 145 -3.86 16.85 -3.93
N ALA A 146 -5.11 17.20 -3.68
CA ALA A 146 -6.26 16.58 -4.36
C ALA A 146 -6.19 16.77 -5.88
N PHE A 147 -5.80 17.96 -6.35
CA PHE A 147 -5.62 18.26 -7.76
C PHE A 147 -4.54 17.36 -8.39
N VAL A 148 -3.36 17.26 -7.76
CA VAL A 148 -2.27 16.40 -8.24
C VAL A 148 -2.69 14.94 -8.26
N LEU A 149 -3.34 14.44 -7.20
CA LEU A 149 -3.84 13.07 -7.13
C LEU A 149 -4.90 12.79 -8.20
N PHE A 150 -5.77 13.74 -8.49
CA PHE A 150 -6.77 13.62 -9.56
C PHE A 150 -6.11 13.44 -10.92
N PHE A 151 -5.10 14.27 -11.25
CA PHE A 151 -4.35 14.10 -12.51
C PHE A 151 -3.63 12.76 -12.57
N GLN A 152 -3.08 12.31 -11.45
CA GLN A 152 -2.41 11.02 -11.39
C GLN A 152 -3.37 9.84 -11.55
N ALA A 153 -4.58 9.94 -10.98
CA ALA A 153 -5.62 8.92 -11.14
C ALA A 153 -5.98 8.67 -12.61
N ARG A 154 -5.87 9.69 -13.48
CA ARG A 154 -6.07 9.54 -14.93
C ARG A 154 -5.11 8.53 -15.56
N SER A 155 -3.92 8.34 -14.99
CA SER A 155 -2.95 7.34 -15.46
C SER A 155 -3.42 5.89 -15.28
N PHE A 156 -4.52 5.66 -14.59
CA PHE A 156 -5.13 4.35 -14.36
C PHE A 156 -6.48 4.17 -15.07
N THR A 157 -6.90 5.15 -15.88
CA THR A 157 -8.27 5.18 -16.43
C THR A 157 -8.46 4.21 -17.58
N ILE A 158 -7.51 4.14 -18.52
CA ILE A 158 -7.60 3.34 -19.75
C ILE A 158 -6.77 2.08 -19.57
N ARG A 159 -7.38 0.92 -19.83
CA ARG A 159 -6.73 -0.39 -19.86
C ARG A 159 -6.56 -0.85 -21.29
N GLU A 160 -5.35 -1.27 -21.64
CA GLU A 160 -5.04 -1.87 -22.92
C GLU A 160 -4.44 -3.26 -22.74
N THR A 161 -4.62 -4.09 -23.75
CA THR A 161 -4.10 -5.46 -23.79
C THR A 161 -3.28 -5.63 -25.06
N VAL A 162 -2.06 -6.09 -24.88
CA VAL A 162 -1.21 -6.57 -26.00
C VAL A 162 -1.23 -8.08 -25.98
N ARG A 163 -1.41 -8.67 -27.15
CA ARG A 163 -1.49 -10.11 -27.33
C ARG A 163 -0.33 -10.58 -28.18
N ASP A 164 0.50 -11.44 -27.61
CA ASP A 164 1.57 -12.12 -28.30
C ASP A 164 1.20 -13.61 -28.38
N LYS A 165 1.22 -14.16 -29.59
CA LYS A 165 0.94 -15.59 -29.82
C LYS A 165 2.14 -16.20 -30.53
N THR A 166 2.72 -17.23 -29.93
CA THR A 166 3.91 -17.92 -30.44
C THR A 166 3.62 -19.40 -30.58
N GLU A 167 3.92 -19.97 -31.71
CA GLU A 167 3.88 -21.42 -31.91
C GLU A 167 5.13 -22.06 -31.32
N LEU A 168 4.94 -23.12 -30.52
CA LEU A 168 6.03 -23.85 -29.90
C LEU A 168 6.44 -25.03 -30.82
N ILE A 169 7.60 -24.90 -31.45
CA ILE A 169 8.16 -25.95 -32.33
C ILE A 169 8.94 -26.92 -31.46
N LEU A 170 8.37 -28.10 -31.22
CA LEU A 170 9.03 -29.19 -30.52
C LEU A 170 10.01 -29.89 -31.46
N GLU A 171 11.17 -30.33 -30.94
CA GLU A 171 12.22 -30.99 -31.75
C GLU A 171 11.76 -32.24 -32.46
N SER A 172 10.75 -32.94 -31.94
CA SER A 172 10.13 -34.07 -32.62
C SER A 172 8.65 -33.85 -32.85
N ALA A 173 8.25 -33.88 -34.08
CA ALA A 173 6.82 -33.81 -34.48
C ALA A 173 5.97 -34.96 -33.88
N GLN A 174 6.62 -36.03 -33.41
CA GLN A 174 5.96 -37.17 -32.74
C GLN A 174 5.78 -36.97 -31.22
N THR A 175 6.35 -35.93 -30.64
CA THR A 175 6.22 -35.70 -29.20
C THR A 175 4.80 -35.41 -28.82
N SER A 176 4.20 -36.28 -28.04
CA SER A 176 2.80 -36.13 -27.58
C SER A 176 2.72 -35.38 -26.24
N THR A 177 3.83 -35.17 -25.54
CA THR A 177 3.84 -34.62 -24.18
C THR A 177 4.85 -33.47 -24.08
N ILE A 178 4.39 -32.30 -23.63
CA ILE A 178 5.23 -31.16 -23.24
C ILE A 178 5.35 -31.12 -21.71
N ARG A 179 6.53 -30.81 -21.21
CA ARG A 179 6.75 -30.58 -19.77
C ARG A 179 6.69 -29.07 -19.49
N LEU A 180 5.93 -28.68 -18.48
CA LEU A 180 5.80 -27.29 -18.04
C LEU A 180 6.49 -27.11 -16.69
N VAL A 181 7.47 -26.20 -16.63
CA VAL A 181 8.34 -25.99 -15.47
C VAL A 181 8.48 -24.49 -15.21
N ALA A 182 8.40 -24.08 -13.96
CA ALA A 182 8.79 -22.72 -13.59
C ALA A 182 10.28 -22.67 -13.23
N ASN A 183 10.97 -21.65 -13.70
CA ASN A 183 12.38 -21.45 -13.47
C ASN A 183 12.64 -21.05 -12.00
N ALA A 184 13.06 -22.00 -11.16
CA ALA A 184 13.33 -21.77 -9.76
C ALA A 184 14.65 -20.98 -9.51
N ASN A 185 15.59 -21.00 -10.46
CA ASN A 185 16.94 -20.46 -10.28
C ASN A 185 17.02 -18.93 -10.33
N ILE A 186 15.98 -18.26 -10.81
CA ILE A 186 15.94 -16.79 -10.88
C ILE A 186 15.92 -16.14 -9.49
N LEU A 187 15.47 -16.87 -8.47
CA LEU A 187 15.42 -16.38 -7.09
C LEU A 187 16.76 -16.48 -6.36
N GLU A 188 17.72 -17.25 -6.87
CA GLU A 188 19.03 -17.49 -6.25
C GLU A 188 20.04 -16.34 -6.49
N GLY A 189 19.67 -15.17 -6.75
CA GLY A 189 20.59 -14.02 -6.92
C GLY A 189 19.92 -12.69 -6.79
N VAL A 190 18.61 -12.70 -6.65
CA VAL A 190 17.83 -11.51 -6.45
C VAL A 190 17.47 -11.42 -4.97
N ASP A 191 18.08 -10.44 -4.29
CA ASP A 191 17.68 -10.07 -2.94
C ASP A 191 16.24 -9.56 -3.00
N ILE A 192 15.28 -10.47 -2.84
CA ILE A 192 13.85 -10.13 -2.79
C ILE A 192 13.62 -9.61 -1.39
N PRO A 193 13.53 -8.28 -1.18
CA PRO A 193 13.18 -7.76 0.13
C PRO A 193 11.81 -8.31 0.48
N GLN A 194 11.68 -8.75 1.72
CA GLN A 194 10.42 -9.24 2.28
C GLN A 194 9.28 -8.33 1.82
N LYS A 195 8.20 -8.96 1.33
CA LYS A 195 6.96 -8.38 0.79
C LYS A 195 6.62 -7.00 1.36
N PHE A 196 6.82 -5.97 0.57
CA PHE A 196 6.64 -4.59 1.02
C PHE A 196 5.20 -4.07 0.89
N PHE A 197 4.50 -4.55 -0.07
CA PHE A 197 3.06 -4.43 -0.24
C PHE A 197 2.53 -5.82 -0.57
N ASN A 198 1.69 -6.34 0.29
CA ASN A 198 0.90 -7.51 -0.01
C ASN A 198 -0.27 -7.13 -0.94
N LEU A 199 0.05 -6.54 -2.07
CA LEU A 199 -0.71 -6.71 -3.29
C LEU A 199 -0.26 -8.08 -3.77
N ASP A 200 -0.99 -9.13 -3.47
CA ASP A 200 -0.63 -10.56 -3.52
C ASP A 200 0.23 -11.01 -4.73
N ASP A 201 0.35 -10.17 -5.76
CA ASP A 201 0.96 -10.47 -7.05
C ASP A 201 2.20 -9.65 -7.41
N TYR A 202 2.66 -8.69 -6.57
CA TYR A 202 3.82 -7.84 -6.89
C TYR A 202 4.88 -7.82 -5.81
N SER A 203 6.13 -7.72 -6.25
CA SER A 203 7.30 -7.54 -5.39
C SER A 203 8.22 -6.47 -5.97
N ILE A 204 8.91 -5.74 -5.11
CA ILE A 204 9.97 -4.83 -5.54
C ILE A 204 11.28 -5.51 -5.20
N ALA A 205 12.08 -5.82 -6.20
CA ALA A 205 13.43 -6.35 -6.06
C ALA A 205 14.45 -5.23 -6.23
N ASN A 206 15.59 -5.37 -5.59
CA ASN A 206 16.72 -4.48 -5.79
C ASN A 206 17.70 -5.12 -6.76
N ASN A 207 17.85 -4.55 -7.94
CA ASN A 207 18.84 -4.99 -8.92
C ASN A 207 19.96 -3.93 -9.02
N ASN A 208 21.11 -4.21 -8.41
CA ASN A 208 22.28 -3.30 -8.41
C ASN A 208 21.96 -1.88 -7.91
N GLY A 209 21.21 -1.74 -6.82
CA GLY A 209 20.86 -0.45 -6.23
C GLY A 209 19.70 0.26 -6.93
N LYS A 210 19.03 -0.38 -7.90
CA LYS A 210 17.86 0.18 -8.58
C LYS A 210 16.62 -0.67 -8.27
N PRO A 211 15.52 -0.06 -7.81
CA PRO A 211 14.29 -0.79 -7.58
C PRO A 211 13.71 -1.29 -8.91
N MET A 212 13.43 -2.57 -8.99
CA MET A 212 12.77 -3.24 -10.11
C MET A 212 11.44 -3.80 -9.63
N ILE A 213 10.37 -3.46 -10.32
CA ILE A 213 9.04 -3.98 -10.02
C ILE A 213 8.89 -5.32 -10.75
N MET A 214 8.54 -6.35 -9.99
CA MET A 214 8.25 -7.68 -10.47
C MET A 214 6.81 -8.03 -10.14
N GLY A 215 6.11 -8.66 -11.09
CA GLY A 215 4.75 -9.14 -10.89
C GLY A 215 4.66 -10.63 -11.15
N LYS A 216 3.73 -11.29 -10.50
CA LYS A 216 3.44 -12.71 -10.67
C LYS A 216 2.53 -12.89 -11.89
N PRO A 217 2.91 -13.71 -12.91
CA PRO A 217 2.02 -14.02 -14.02
C PRO A 217 0.92 -15.00 -13.59
N SER A 218 -0.21 -14.96 -14.26
CA SER A 218 -1.27 -15.97 -14.15
C SER A 218 -1.14 -16.96 -15.29
N PHE A 219 -0.86 -18.23 -14.98
CA PHE A 219 -0.67 -19.26 -15.99
C PHE A 219 -1.90 -20.16 -16.15
N PHE A 220 -2.34 -20.35 -17.37
CA PHE A 220 -3.49 -21.16 -17.73
C PHE A 220 -3.12 -22.24 -18.77
N ILE A 221 -3.94 -23.27 -18.85
CA ILE A 221 -3.84 -24.29 -19.89
C ILE A 221 -5.19 -24.35 -20.61
N GLY A 222 -5.16 -24.22 -21.93
CA GLY A 222 -6.33 -24.19 -22.76
C GLY A 222 -6.22 -25.13 -23.97
N LYS A 223 -7.30 -25.25 -24.74
CA LYS A 223 -7.30 -26.00 -25.99
C LYS A 223 -6.79 -25.14 -27.13
N SER A 224 -5.87 -25.68 -27.93
CA SER A 224 -5.50 -25.10 -29.23
C SER A 224 -6.59 -25.34 -30.29
N THR A 225 -6.70 -24.37 -31.18
CA THR A 225 -7.51 -24.50 -32.40
C THR A 225 -6.71 -25.06 -33.58
N SER A 226 -5.39 -25.18 -33.43
CA SER A 226 -4.45 -25.77 -34.38
C SER A 226 -3.93 -27.10 -33.86
N ASP A 227 -3.20 -27.84 -34.70
CA ASP A 227 -2.55 -29.11 -34.36
C ASP A 227 -1.19 -28.90 -33.68
N SER A 228 -0.77 -27.65 -33.43
CA SER A 228 0.47 -27.27 -32.81
C SER A 228 0.26 -26.74 -31.36
N PHE A 229 1.28 -26.91 -30.50
CA PHE A 229 1.31 -26.25 -29.22
C PHE A 229 1.55 -24.75 -29.44
N GLU A 230 0.78 -23.92 -28.75
CA GLU A 230 0.89 -22.49 -28.86
C GLU A 230 0.96 -21.85 -27.48
N LEU A 231 1.74 -20.79 -27.37
CA LEU A 231 1.81 -19.97 -26.16
C LEU A 231 1.16 -18.63 -26.46
N LEU A 232 0.08 -18.34 -25.76
CA LEU A 232 -0.62 -17.05 -25.81
C LEU A 232 -0.26 -16.24 -24.56
N ILE A 233 0.33 -15.06 -24.76
CA ILE A 233 0.69 -14.14 -23.69
C ILE A 233 -0.14 -12.87 -23.86
N LEU A 234 -0.93 -12.55 -22.83
CA LEU A 234 -1.69 -11.31 -22.74
C LEU A 234 -1.03 -10.40 -21.74
N LYS A 235 -0.46 -9.31 -22.23
CA LYS A 235 0.17 -8.25 -21.43
C LYS A 235 -0.81 -7.12 -21.28
N ARG A 236 -1.20 -6.78 -20.06
CA ARG A 236 -2.18 -5.72 -19.80
C ARG A 236 -1.52 -4.62 -18.97
N SER A 237 -1.90 -3.38 -19.24
CA SER A 237 -1.48 -2.23 -18.47
C SER A 237 -2.53 -1.13 -18.51
N ARG A 238 -2.44 -0.19 -17.57
CA ARG A 238 -3.26 1.02 -17.56
C ARG A 238 -2.44 2.25 -17.94
N GLY A 239 -3.13 3.31 -18.39
CA GLY A 239 -2.54 4.56 -18.79
C GLY A 239 -3.56 5.69 -18.88
N ALA A 240 -3.08 6.92 -19.00
CA ALA A 240 -3.92 8.09 -19.24
C ALA A 240 -4.46 8.12 -20.69
N THR A 241 -3.81 7.41 -21.62
CA THR A 241 -4.23 7.24 -23.01
C THR A 241 -3.98 5.80 -23.43
N SER A 242 -4.71 5.32 -24.47
CA SER A 242 -4.52 3.98 -25.04
C SER A 242 -3.08 3.77 -25.49
N GLN A 243 -2.44 4.79 -26.07
CA GLN A 243 -1.05 4.69 -26.50
C GLN A 243 -0.08 4.47 -25.34
N LEU A 244 -0.23 5.20 -24.22
CA LEU A 244 0.59 5.04 -23.01
C LEU A 244 0.34 3.68 -22.35
N ALA A 245 -0.91 3.25 -22.24
CA ALA A 245 -1.28 1.94 -21.71
C ALA A 245 -0.66 0.79 -22.54
N ARG A 246 -0.74 0.88 -23.88
CA ARG A 246 -0.16 -0.11 -24.80
C ARG A 246 1.36 -0.11 -24.75
N ARG A 247 2.01 1.08 -24.65
CA ARG A 247 3.46 1.18 -24.50
C ARG A 247 3.92 0.50 -23.20
N SER A 248 3.25 0.78 -22.09
CA SER A 248 3.55 0.16 -20.81
C SER A 248 3.31 -1.37 -20.81
N ALA A 249 2.28 -1.85 -21.50
CA ALA A 249 2.04 -3.28 -21.68
C ALA A 249 3.14 -3.95 -22.51
N ASN A 250 3.60 -3.31 -23.59
CA ASN A 250 4.73 -3.80 -24.41
C ASN A 250 6.07 -3.84 -23.63
N GLY A 251 6.24 -2.96 -22.64
CA GLY A 251 7.41 -2.92 -21.78
C GLY A 251 7.48 -4.06 -20.75
N LEU A 252 6.45 -4.90 -20.66
CA LEU A 252 6.47 -6.06 -19.77
C LEU A 252 7.30 -7.19 -20.37
N SER A 253 8.26 -7.68 -19.60
CA SER A 253 9.11 -8.81 -19.97
C SER A 253 8.79 -10.02 -19.12
N LEU A 254 8.41 -11.11 -19.75
CA LEU A 254 8.32 -12.44 -19.19
C LEU A 254 9.21 -13.34 -20.03
N LEU A 255 10.22 -13.96 -19.42
CA LEU A 255 11.09 -14.86 -20.12
C LEU A 255 10.50 -16.28 -20.10
N PHE A 256 10.61 -16.93 -21.21
CA PHE A 256 10.31 -18.35 -21.37
C PHE A 256 11.26 -18.95 -22.39
N GLU A 257 11.56 -20.20 -22.21
CA GLU A 257 12.47 -20.94 -23.08
C GLU A 257 11.91 -22.35 -23.32
N LEU A 258 12.00 -22.81 -24.55
CA LEU A 258 11.69 -24.19 -24.89
C LEU A 258 13.01 -24.97 -24.98
N GLN A 259 13.27 -25.83 -23.99
CA GLN A 259 14.44 -26.69 -23.93
C GLN A 259 13.97 -28.12 -24.18
N ASP A 260 14.36 -28.71 -25.30
CA ASP A 260 13.88 -30.03 -25.79
C ASP A 260 12.32 -30.03 -25.83
N ASN A 261 11.70 -30.70 -24.88
CA ASN A 261 10.25 -30.81 -24.74
C ASN A 261 9.74 -30.12 -23.46
N SER A 262 10.57 -29.32 -22.82
CA SER A 262 10.24 -28.61 -21.57
C SER A 262 10.07 -27.11 -21.85
N LEU A 263 8.89 -26.59 -21.59
CA LEU A 263 8.64 -25.15 -21.54
C LEU A 263 8.99 -24.64 -20.15
N VAL A 264 10.12 -23.95 -20.05
CA VAL A 264 10.58 -23.30 -18.83
C VAL A 264 10.10 -21.85 -18.84
N VAL A 265 9.36 -21.43 -17.82
CA VAL A 265 8.76 -20.08 -17.71
C VAL A 265 9.26 -19.42 -16.43
N ASP A 266 9.62 -18.15 -16.51
CA ASP A 266 9.97 -17.40 -15.32
C ASP A 266 8.74 -17.21 -14.40
N PRO A 267 8.91 -17.37 -13.07
CA PRO A 267 7.80 -17.21 -12.12
C PRO A 267 7.36 -15.76 -11.92
N PHE A 268 8.08 -14.79 -12.52
CA PHE A 268 7.80 -13.37 -12.44
C PHE A 268 7.99 -12.69 -13.79
N PHE A 269 7.13 -11.72 -14.07
CA PHE A 269 7.38 -10.74 -15.12
C PHE A 269 7.98 -9.48 -14.53
N THR A 270 8.73 -8.73 -15.35
CA THR A 270 9.38 -7.50 -14.95
C THR A 270 8.88 -6.32 -15.78
N LEU A 271 8.89 -5.13 -15.19
CA LEU A 271 8.65 -3.90 -15.90
C LEU A 271 9.97 -3.38 -16.50
N SER A 272 9.89 -2.72 -17.65
CA SER A 272 11.06 -2.03 -18.22
C SER A 272 11.63 -1.00 -17.25
N GLN A 273 12.94 -0.82 -17.28
CA GLN A 273 13.62 0.13 -16.39
C GLN A 273 13.05 1.55 -16.56
N GLY A 274 12.61 2.14 -15.46
CA GLY A 274 12.00 3.47 -15.44
C GLY A 274 10.50 3.50 -15.67
N ASP A 275 9.88 2.36 -16.06
CA ASP A 275 8.43 2.25 -16.13
C ASP A 275 7.82 2.28 -14.74
N LYS A 276 6.63 2.86 -14.65
CA LYS A 276 5.88 3.00 -13.40
C LYS A 276 4.85 1.91 -13.27
N TRP A 277 4.56 1.57 -12.03
CA TRP A 277 3.46 0.67 -11.74
C TRP A 277 2.12 1.26 -12.21
N ARG A 278 1.41 0.52 -13.05
CA ARG A 278 0.13 0.89 -13.68
C ARG A 278 -0.85 -0.27 -13.64
N ALA A 279 -0.84 -1.06 -12.56
CA ALA A 279 -1.62 -2.28 -12.42
C ALA A 279 -1.46 -3.19 -13.66
N GLN A 280 -0.21 -3.42 -14.01
CA GLN A 280 0.13 -4.33 -15.10
C GLN A 280 -0.15 -5.76 -14.69
N ASP A 281 -0.65 -6.58 -15.59
CA ASP A 281 -0.78 -8.00 -15.39
C ASP A 281 -0.37 -8.78 -16.64
N VAL A 282 0.15 -9.98 -16.44
CA VAL A 282 0.55 -10.89 -17.49
C VAL A 282 -0.20 -12.21 -17.31
N GLU A 283 -0.95 -12.56 -18.31
CA GLU A 283 -1.65 -13.84 -18.41
C GLU A 283 -0.99 -14.67 -19.50
N VAL A 284 -0.63 -15.90 -19.15
CA VAL A 284 0.00 -16.86 -20.07
C VAL A 284 -0.93 -18.05 -20.22
N THR A 285 -1.22 -18.42 -21.43
CA THR A 285 -2.01 -19.62 -21.71
C THR A 285 -1.24 -20.57 -22.63
N LEU A 286 -0.93 -21.74 -22.13
CA LEU A 286 -0.43 -22.83 -22.96
C LEU A 286 -1.62 -23.50 -23.65
N LEU A 287 -1.68 -23.40 -24.96
CA LEU A 287 -2.73 -24.00 -25.78
C LEU A 287 -2.27 -25.36 -26.27
N LEU A 288 -3.01 -26.42 -25.89
CA LEU A 288 -2.72 -27.80 -26.24
C LEU A 288 -3.64 -28.26 -27.36
N PRO A 289 -3.11 -28.91 -28.41
CA PRO A 289 -3.92 -29.62 -29.39
C PRO A 289 -4.70 -30.79 -28.78
N GLU A 290 -5.75 -31.21 -29.45
CA GLU A 290 -6.51 -32.40 -29.07
C GLU A 290 -5.64 -33.66 -29.02
N GLY A 291 -5.76 -34.47 -27.98
CA GLY A 291 -4.98 -35.68 -27.73
C GLY A 291 -3.52 -35.47 -27.33
N LYS A 292 -3.03 -34.22 -27.28
CA LYS A 292 -1.70 -33.93 -26.79
C LYS A 292 -1.71 -33.81 -25.25
N ARG A 293 -0.53 -33.99 -24.65
CA ARG A 293 -0.36 -34.12 -23.20
C ARG A 293 0.52 -33.02 -22.64
N VAL A 294 0.32 -32.69 -21.37
CA VAL A 294 1.20 -31.82 -20.61
C VAL A 294 1.52 -32.47 -19.26
N TYR A 295 2.78 -32.50 -18.90
CA TYR A 295 3.21 -32.76 -17.54
C TYR A 295 3.42 -31.42 -16.83
N ILE A 296 2.74 -31.19 -15.71
CA ILE A 296 2.83 -29.95 -14.95
C ILE A 296 3.75 -30.20 -13.75
N ASP A 297 4.92 -29.56 -13.77
CA ASP A 297 5.87 -29.67 -12.66
C ASP A 297 5.35 -28.96 -11.41
N ARG A 298 5.75 -29.40 -10.22
CA ARG A 298 5.36 -28.78 -8.94
C ARG A 298 5.82 -27.34 -8.81
N SER A 299 6.90 -26.96 -9.47
CA SER A 299 7.37 -25.57 -9.51
C SER A 299 6.35 -24.58 -10.06
N MET A 300 5.37 -25.06 -10.85
CA MET A 300 4.31 -24.25 -11.44
C MET A 300 3.19 -23.84 -10.47
N GLU A 301 3.05 -24.54 -9.34
CA GLU A 301 1.96 -24.30 -8.37
C GLU A 301 1.75 -22.82 -8.01
N PRO A 302 2.82 -22.03 -7.75
CA PRO A 302 2.64 -20.63 -7.36
C PRO A 302 2.03 -19.73 -8.44
N ILE A 303 2.24 -20.03 -9.73
CA ILE A 303 1.80 -19.20 -10.87
C ILE A 303 0.62 -19.80 -11.64
N LEU A 304 0.29 -21.05 -11.38
CA LEU A 304 -0.84 -21.73 -12.03
C LEU A 304 -2.16 -21.16 -11.50
N SER A 305 -3.09 -20.88 -12.40
CA SER A 305 -4.40 -20.31 -12.06
C SER A 305 -5.51 -21.34 -12.30
N ALA A 306 -6.34 -21.56 -11.27
CA ALA A 306 -7.41 -22.57 -11.29
C ALA A 306 -8.62 -22.18 -12.16
N ASN A 307 -8.93 -20.89 -12.25
CA ASN A 307 -10.26 -20.42 -12.68
C ASN A 307 -10.60 -20.51 -14.16
N GLN A 308 -9.66 -20.88 -15.05
CA GLN A 308 -9.91 -20.97 -16.50
C GLN A 308 -9.27 -22.19 -17.16
N THR A 309 -8.62 -23.02 -16.39
CA THR A 309 -8.23 -24.34 -16.87
C THR A 309 -9.49 -25.18 -17.04
N CYS A 310 -9.55 -25.97 -18.08
CA CYS A 310 -10.73 -26.80 -18.43
C CYS A 310 -11.23 -27.75 -17.33
N CYS A 311 -10.68 -27.65 -16.14
CA CYS A 311 -11.02 -28.44 -14.97
C CYS A 311 -11.25 -27.47 -13.80
N MET A 312 -12.28 -27.70 -12.99
CA MET A 312 -12.51 -26.99 -11.72
C MET A 312 -11.55 -27.50 -10.61
N SER A 313 -10.29 -27.76 -10.93
CA SER A 313 -9.30 -28.29 -9.99
C SER A 313 -8.41 -27.17 -9.45
N TRP A 314 -8.00 -27.30 -8.21
CA TRP A 314 -7.06 -26.39 -7.58
C TRP A 314 -5.64 -26.60 -8.14
N PRO A 315 -4.74 -25.60 -8.11
CA PRO A 315 -3.37 -25.71 -8.63
C PRO A 315 -2.59 -26.90 -8.07
N ASP A 316 -2.72 -27.18 -6.77
CA ASP A 316 -2.08 -28.31 -6.08
C ASP A 316 -2.54 -29.69 -6.57
N GLU A 317 -3.77 -29.80 -7.08
CA GLU A 317 -4.29 -31.03 -7.68
C GLU A 317 -3.76 -31.26 -9.10
N LEU A 318 -3.37 -30.19 -9.79
CA LEU A 318 -2.92 -30.23 -11.18
C LEU A 318 -1.42 -30.57 -11.30
N VAL A 319 -0.59 -30.17 -10.34
CA VAL A 319 0.86 -30.35 -10.40
C VAL A 319 1.32 -31.77 -10.11
N GLY A 320 2.47 -32.16 -10.68
CA GLY A 320 3.09 -33.48 -10.51
C GLY A 320 2.40 -34.60 -11.32
N ARG A 321 1.52 -34.26 -12.24
CA ARG A 321 0.69 -35.22 -13.02
C ARG A 321 0.76 -34.94 -14.51
N ILE A 322 0.33 -35.96 -15.30
CA ILE A 322 0.20 -35.84 -16.76
C ILE A 322 -1.28 -35.67 -17.11
N TRP A 323 -1.54 -34.67 -17.91
CA TRP A 323 -2.88 -34.34 -18.39
C TRP A 323 -2.95 -34.39 -19.90
N GLU A 324 -4.04 -34.91 -20.45
CA GLU A 324 -4.32 -34.96 -21.89
C GLU A 324 -5.51 -34.06 -22.24
N MET A 325 -5.37 -33.32 -23.31
CA MET A 325 -6.49 -32.49 -23.82
C MET A 325 -7.50 -33.38 -24.54
N ARG A 326 -8.70 -33.50 -23.98
CA ARG A 326 -9.84 -34.21 -24.57
C ARG A 326 -11.05 -33.32 -24.64
N GLY A 327 -11.48 -32.99 -25.88
CA GLY A 327 -12.51 -31.99 -26.08
C GLY A 327 -12.05 -30.63 -25.55
N ASN A 328 -12.74 -30.06 -24.55
CA ASN A 328 -12.37 -28.82 -23.89
C ASN A 328 -11.93 -29.03 -22.45
N LYS A 329 -11.45 -30.24 -22.10
CA LYS A 329 -11.07 -30.58 -20.72
C LYS A 329 -9.72 -31.25 -20.69
N LEU A 330 -8.98 -31.03 -19.59
CA LEU A 330 -7.82 -31.81 -19.23
C LEU A 330 -8.28 -33.07 -18.49
N VAL A 331 -7.83 -34.24 -18.96
CA VAL A 331 -8.12 -35.53 -18.36
C VAL A 331 -6.82 -36.10 -17.84
N GLU A 332 -6.78 -36.47 -16.55
CA GLU A 332 -5.59 -37.09 -15.96
C GLU A 332 -5.31 -38.44 -16.62
N ILE A 333 -4.05 -38.68 -16.97
CA ILE A 333 -3.57 -39.95 -17.48
C ILE A 333 -2.72 -40.60 -16.37
N ARG A 334 -3.15 -41.77 -15.95
CA ARG A 334 -2.44 -42.58 -14.98
C ARG A 334 -1.38 -43.47 -15.65
#